data_bbaf442bc1bf656e990a4a4af60c1b78
#
_entry.id   bbaf442bc1bf656e990a4a4af60c1b78
#
_cell.length_a   1.000
_cell.length_b   1.000
_cell.length_c   1.000
_cell.angle_alpha   90.00
_cell.angle_beta   90.00
_cell.angle_gamma   90.00
#
_symmetry.space_group_name_H-M   'P 1'
#
loop_
_entity.id
_entity.type
_entity.pdbx_description
1 polymer ?
#
loop_
_entity_poly.entity_id
_entity_poly.type
_entity_poly.pdbx_seq_one_letter_code
_entity_poly.pdbx_strand_id
1 'polypeptide(L)'
;MATINNTTTSAVNKNMIIPEVYSALVQEKIAGKCHVANMAKVLGDLQGKPGETLTVPSIVYDSDATDWTPGTAMTATNLKTKTKTFTIKAIAAPAYDIYDFDSETEMFNSIENASKNQSTAIARKMDADCITEALKAPFKATVATSGVITQDELLDALGLFGDDRNVEDFAGAGIVAHSAFAKSFYGMELFVKSTTTTSVAGNGIVRNDCIGSFLGINVYLSDRCVESSKPVMLIIKTDALGIIPKETPFSEVARDASKRLNTIYCSDAYAIGVIDESGIVVVRAKATSGSGSH
;
A
#
# COMPACT_ATOMS: atom_id res chain seq x y z
N MET A 1 -49.92 38.10 0.44
CA MET A 1 -48.55 37.61 0.16
C MET A 1 -48.38 36.31 0.89
N ALA A 2 -48.37 35.21 0.17
CA ALA A 2 -48.18 33.87 0.74
C ALA A 2 -46.67 33.57 0.78
N THR A 3 -46.16 33.42 2.00
CA THR A 3 -44.77 33.00 2.24
C THR A 3 -44.69 31.53 1.93
N ILE A 4 -43.98 31.18 0.84
CA ILE A 4 -43.67 29.81 0.50
C ILE A 4 -42.55 29.37 1.43
N ASN A 5 -42.86 28.60 2.45
CA ASN A 5 -41.88 27.93 3.29
C ASN A 5 -41.27 26.76 2.50
N ASN A 6 -40.06 26.97 2.04
CA ASN A 6 -39.24 25.99 1.28
C ASN A 6 -38.42 25.10 2.26
N THR A 7 -39.13 24.45 3.21
CA THR A 7 -38.49 23.60 4.24
C THR A 7 -38.75 22.09 4.05
N THR A 8 -39.21 21.67 2.87
CA THR A 8 -39.62 20.26 2.68
C THR A 8 -38.77 19.46 1.70
N THR A 9 -37.65 19.97 1.26
CA THR A 9 -36.84 19.24 0.27
C THR A 9 -35.88 18.22 0.90
N SER A 10 -35.72 18.21 2.20
CA SER A 10 -34.73 17.35 2.86
C SER A 10 -35.23 15.96 3.28
N ALA A 11 -36.55 15.73 3.23
CA ALA A 11 -37.15 14.49 3.75
C ALA A 11 -37.49 13.44 2.67
N VAL A 12 -37.53 13.87 1.38
CA VAL A 12 -38.02 13.02 0.29
C VAL A 12 -36.94 12.09 -0.30
N ASN A 13 -35.66 12.37 -0.06
CA ASN A 13 -34.56 11.65 -0.71
C ASN A 13 -33.73 10.74 0.23
N LYS A 14 -34.30 10.34 1.38
CA LYS A 14 -33.55 9.47 2.33
C LYS A 14 -33.14 8.10 1.78
N ASN A 15 -33.79 7.64 0.72
CA ASN A 15 -33.51 6.34 0.10
C ASN A 15 -32.82 6.45 -1.26
N MET A 16 -32.38 7.66 -1.66
CA MET A 16 -31.69 7.87 -2.90
C MET A 16 -30.18 7.83 -2.67
N ILE A 17 -29.52 6.80 -3.20
CA ILE A 17 -28.06 6.68 -3.19
C ILE A 17 -27.54 7.66 -4.23
N ILE A 18 -26.85 8.70 -3.79
CA ILE A 18 -26.21 9.67 -4.67
C ILE A 18 -24.80 9.16 -4.94
N PRO A 19 -24.45 8.76 -6.19
CA PRO A 19 -23.18 8.12 -6.51
C PRO A 19 -21.96 8.96 -6.12
N GLU A 20 -22.02 10.28 -6.28
CA GLU A 20 -20.91 11.19 -5.96
C GLU A 20 -20.62 11.22 -4.46
N VAL A 21 -21.66 11.23 -3.62
CA VAL A 21 -21.53 11.20 -2.14
C VAL A 21 -20.99 9.84 -1.72
N TYR A 22 -21.48 8.78 -2.34
CA TYR A 22 -21.02 7.42 -2.04
C TYR A 22 -19.54 7.22 -2.42
N SER A 23 -19.11 7.68 -3.59
CA SER A 23 -17.71 7.58 -4.01
C SER A 23 -16.78 8.35 -3.09
N ALA A 24 -17.17 9.54 -2.61
CA ALA A 24 -16.41 10.31 -1.64
C ALA A 24 -16.26 9.57 -0.29
N LEU A 25 -17.33 8.92 0.18
CA LEU A 25 -17.28 8.09 1.40
C LEU A 25 -16.37 6.88 1.25
N VAL A 26 -16.36 6.24 0.08
CA VAL A 26 -15.47 5.11 -0.21
C VAL A 26 -14.02 5.59 -0.23
N GLN A 27 -13.73 6.70 -0.90
CA GLN A 27 -12.38 7.28 -0.99
C GLN A 27 -11.82 7.62 0.40
N GLU A 28 -12.59 8.29 1.26
CA GLU A 28 -12.17 8.61 2.63
C GLU A 28 -11.83 7.35 3.43
N LYS A 29 -12.64 6.29 3.27
CA LYS A 29 -12.44 5.03 3.99
C LYS A 29 -11.27 4.19 3.45
N ILE A 30 -10.85 4.35 2.21
CA ILE A 30 -9.72 3.63 1.61
C ILE A 30 -8.42 4.05 2.30
N ALA A 31 -8.15 5.34 2.40
CA ALA A 31 -6.90 5.86 2.96
C ALA A 31 -6.61 5.34 4.38
N GLY A 32 -7.64 5.15 5.19
CA GLY A 32 -7.50 4.61 6.55
C GLY A 32 -7.28 3.09 6.63
N LYS A 33 -7.36 2.37 5.50
CA LYS A 33 -7.27 0.90 5.46
C LYS A 33 -6.09 0.37 4.65
N CYS A 34 -5.41 1.26 3.94
CA CYS A 34 -4.17 0.94 3.24
C CYS A 34 -2.99 0.99 4.20
N HIS A 35 -2.13 -0.02 4.15
CA HIS A 35 -0.89 -0.07 4.94
C HIS A 35 0.32 0.13 4.04
N VAL A 36 0.49 -0.71 3.03
CA VAL A 36 1.64 -0.67 2.11
C VAL A 36 1.47 0.43 1.06
N ALA A 37 0.26 0.63 0.56
CA ALA A 37 -0.02 1.69 -0.40
C ALA A 37 0.23 3.10 0.17
N ASN A 38 0.04 3.31 1.47
CA ASN A 38 0.37 4.57 2.13
C ASN A 38 1.89 4.84 2.25
N MET A 39 2.72 3.81 2.09
CA MET A 39 4.18 3.95 2.05
C MET A 39 4.68 4.33 0.65
N ALA A 40 3.82 4.20 -0.37
CA ALA A 40 4.17 4.53 -1.73
C ALA A 40 4.07 6.04 -1.98
N LYS A 41 5.04 6.58 -2.72
CA LYS A 41 5.03 7.98 -3.15
C LYS A 41 4.00 8.20 -4.24
N VAL A 42 3.16 9.19 -4.09
CA VAL A 42 2.28 9.64 -5.17
C VAL A 42 3.11 10.46 -6.18
N LEU A 43 3.28 9.92 -7.39
CA LEU A 43 4.15 10.53 -8.42
C LEU A 43 3.44 11.59 -9.26
N GLY A 44 2.16 11.76 -9.09
CA GLY A 44 1.34 12.68 -9.85
C GLY A 44 -0.07 12.13 -10.07
N ASP A 45 -0.82 12.81 -10.91
CA ASP A 45 -2.19 12.45 -11.25
C ASP A 45 -2.34 12.31 -12.77
N LEU A 46 -2.92 11.21 -13.20
CA LEU A 46 -3.23 10.91 -14.60
C LEU A 46 -4.70 11.16 -14.95
N GLN A 47 -5.47 11.75 -14.06
CA GLN A 47 -6.89 12.03 -14.31
C GLN A 47 -7.09 12.84 -15.59
N GLY A 48 -7.97 12.36 -16.47
CA GLY A 48 -8.29 13.02 -17.73
C GLY A 48 -7.19 13.00 -18.82
N LYS A 49 -6.03 12.37 -18.56
CA LYS A 49 -4.96 12.26 -19.56
C LYS A 49 -5.08 10.93 -20.31
N PRO A 50 -4.98 10.92 -21.65
CA PRO A 50 -4.97 9.68 -22.41
C PRO A 50 -3.67 8.89 -22.17
N GLY A 51 -3.74 7.58 -22.18
CA GLY A 51 -2.60 6.68 -22.06
C GLY A 51 -2.84 5.54 -21.08
N GLU A 52 -2.27 4.39 -21.36
CA GLU A 52 -2.32 3.18 -20.52
C GLU A 52 -1.03 2.98 -19.72
N THR A 53 0.03 3.68 -20.11
CA THR A 53 1.34 3.55 -19.49
C THR A 53 1.95 4.92 -19.22
N LEU A 54 2.62 5.05 -18.09
CA LEU A 54 3.43 6.21 -17.76
C LEU A 54 4.89 5.80 -17.65
N THR A 55 5.76 6.54 -18.32
CA THR A 55 7.20 6.34 -18.21
C THR A 55 7.80 7.37 -17.26
N VAL A 56 8.37 6.91 -16.18
CA VAL A 56 9.02 7.76 -15.17
C VAL A 56 10.53 7.60 -15.33
N PRO A 57 11.29 8.68 -15.59
CA PRO A 57 12.73 8.61 -15.58
C PRO A 57 13.26 8.49 -14.14
N SER A 58 14.16 7.55 -13.91
CA SER A 58 14.93 7.41 -12.68
C SER A 58 16.39 7.73 -12.96
N ILE A 59 16.99 8.56 -12.12
CA ILE A 59 18.41 8.92 -12.22
C ILE A 59 19.19 7.87 -11.45
N VAL A 60 20.22 7.34 -12.09
CA VAL A 60 21.13 6.36 -11.47
C VAL A 60 22.38 7.09 -11.03
N TYR A 61 22.78 6.88 -9.77
CA TYR A 61 24.09 7.33 -9.28
C TYR A 61 25.19 6.65 -10.09
N ASP A 62 26.14 7.41 -10.62
CA ASP A 62 27.10 6.90 -11.60
C ASP A 62 28.55 6.82 -11.08
N SER A 63 28.98 7.77 -10.26
CA SER A 63 30.36 7.82 -9.77
C SER A 63 30.56 8.74 -8.58
N ASP A 64 31.54 8.41 -7.75
CA ASP A 64 31.99 9.24 -6.64
C ASP A 64 32.80 10.45 -7.13
N ALA A 65 32.91 11.47 -6.27
CA ALA A 65 33.79 12.59 -6.52
C ALA A 65 35.25 12.14 -6.46
N THR A 66 36.04 12.66 -7.36
CA THR A 66 37.49 12.42 -7.41
C THR A 66 38.26 13.69 -7.07
N ASP A 67 39.45 13.52 -6.51
CA ASP A 67 40.34 14.67 -6.23
C ASP A 67 40.69 15.41 -7.52
N TRP A 68 40.53 16.71 -7.50
CA TRP A 68 40.84 17.56 -8.63
C TRP A 68 42.03 18.46 -8.33
N THR A 69 42.98 18.53 -9.29
CA THR A 69 44.11 19.44 -9.19
C THR A 69 43.84 20.69 -10.03
N PRO A 70 43.96 21.90 -9.46
CA PRO A 70 43.78 23.15 -10.19
C PRO A 70 44.65 23.21 -11.43
N GLY A 71 44.04 23.52 -12.58
CA GLY A 71 44.70 23.57 -13.88
C GLY A 71 44.52 22.33 -14.78
N THR A 72 43.93 21.26 -14.27
CA THR A 72 43.53 20.09 -15.08
C THR A 72 42.07 20.18 -15.51
N ALA A 73 41.78 19.70 -16.73
CA ALA A 73 40.40 19.68 -17.22
C ALA A 73 39.56 18.63 -16.50
N MET A 74 38.35 19.00 -16.04
CA MET A 74 37.37 18.05 -15.50
C MET A 74 36.79 17.21 -16.64
N THR A 75 36.67 15.92 -16.42
CA THR A 75 35.98 15.02 -17.37
C THR A 75 34.50 15.08 -17.18
N ALA A 76 33.75 15.51 -18.19
CA ALA A 76 32.30 15.48 -18.17
C ALA A 76 31.78 14.08 -18.50
N THR A 77 30.92 13.54 -17.65
CA THR A 77 30.21 12.26 -17.87
C THR A 77 28.73 12.54 -18.10
N ASN A 78 28.11 11.83 -19.04
CA ASN A 78 26.68 11.97 -19.27
C ASN A 78 25.89 11.33 -18.14
N LEU A 79 24.88 12.01 -17.65
CA LEU A 79 23.97 11.50 -16.63
C LEU A 79 23.24 10.26 -17.16
N LYS A 80 23.39 9.13 -16.45
CA LYS A 80 22.70 7.90 -16.79
C LYS A 80 21.27 7.93 -16.22
N THR A 81 20.30 7.77 -17.09
CA THR A 81 18.90 7.67 -16.73
C THR A 81 18.36 6.29 -17.08
N LYS A 82 17.60 5.69 -16.17
CA LYS A 82 16.78 4.52 -16.45
C LYS A 82 15.32 4.97 -16.55
N THR A 83 14.59 4.38 -17.45
CA THR A 83 13.14 4.61 -17.58
C THR A 83 12.39 3.44 -16.99
N LYS A 84 11.39 3.75 -16.16
CA LYS A 84 10.47 2.77 -15.59
C LYS A 84 9.07 3.00 -16.17
N THR A 85 8.43 1.93 -16.59
CA THR A 85 7.10 1.98 -17.16
C THR A 85 6.09 1.46 -16.15
N PHE A 86 5.11 2.30 -15.83
CA PHE A 86 3.98 1.97 -14.96
C PHE A 86 2.76 1.68 -15.84
N THR A 87 2.16 0.52 -15.66
CA THR A 87 0.95 0.14 -16.40
C THR A 87 -0.27 0.36 -15.54
N ILE A 88 -1.28 1.04 -16.10
CA ILE A 88 -2.53 1.31 -15.41
C ILE A 88 -3.35 0.03 -15.31
N LYS A 89 -3.88 -0.22 -14.11
CA LYS A 89 -4.81 -1.30 -13.81
C LYS A 89 -6.13 -0.70 -13.37
N ALA A 90 -7.22 -1.16 -13.95
CA ALA A 90 -8.57 -0.91 -13.44
C ALA A 90 -8.97 -2.06 -12.51
N ILE A 91 -9.53 -1.73 -11.37
CA ILE A 91 -10.04 -2.68 -10.39
C ILE A 91 -11.51 -2.41 -10.12
N ALA A 92 -12.27 -3.46 -9.81
CA ALA A 92 -13.65 -3.34 -9.38
C ALA A 92 -13.83 -3.99 -8.00
N ALA A 93 -14.54 -3.30 -7.12
CA ALA A 93 -14.99 -3.86 -5.87
C ALA A 93 -16.19 -4.80 -6.10
N PRO A 94 -16.50 -5.71 -5.16
CA PRO A 94 -17.71 -6.50 -5.20
C PRO A 94 -18.94 -5.60 -5.29
N ALA A 95 -19.86 -5.89 -6.21
CA ALA A 95 -21.14 -5.21 -6.31
C ALA A 95 -22.09 -5.73 -5.22
N TYR A 96 -22.92 -4.83 -4.69
CA TYR A 96 -23.92 -5.17 -3.67
C TYR A 96 -25.32 -4.77 -4.11
N ASP A 97 -26.23 -5.73 -3.99
CA ASP A 97 -27.65 -5.53 -4.21
C ASP A 97 -28.32 -5.12 -2.91
N ILE A 98 -29.02 -4.00 -2.93
CA ILE A 98 -29.79 -3.48 -1.79
C ILE A 98 -31.25 -3.43 -2.20
N TYR A 99 -32.09 -4.24 -1.56
CA TYR A 99 -33.52 -4.25 -1.77
C TYR A 99 -34.17 -3.07 -1.04
N ASP A 100 -35.18 -2.46 -1.66
CA ASP A 100 -35.88 -1.33 -1.06
C ASP A 100 -36.55 -1.75 0.26
N PHE A 101 -37.13 -2.95 0.29
CA PHE A 101 -37.80 -3.47 1.48
C PHE A 101 -36.83 -3.65 2.66
N ASP A 102 -35.63 -4.14 2.38
CA ASP A 102 -34.60 -4.35 3.41
C ASP A 102 -34.12 -3.00 3.95
N SER A 103 -33.92 -2.01 3.07
CA SER A 103 -33.48 -0.67 3.51
C SER A 103 -34.51 0.07 4.38
N GLU A 104 -35.81 -0.27 4.26
CA GLU A 104 -36.88 0.29 5.08
C GLU A 104 -37.06 -0.43 6.41
N THR A 105 -36.71 -1.72 6.47
CA THR A 105 -36.97 -2.58 7.64
C THR A 105 -35.72 -2.87 8.47
N GLU A 106 -34.52 -2.65 7.92
CA GLU A 106 -33.28 -2.96 8.60
C GLU A 106 -32.96 -2.02 9.77
N MET A 107 -32.48 -2.61 10.85
CA MET A 107 -31.91 -1.89 11.99
C MET A 107 -30.51 -1.33 11.67
N PHE A 108 -29.85 -1.83 10.62
CA PHE A 108 -28.49 -1.47 10.23
C PHE A 108 -28.49 -0.74 8.87
N ASN A 109 -27.58 0.23 8.72
CA ASN A 109 -27.44 0.97 7.47
C ASN A 109 -26.70 0.12 6.41
N SER A 110 -27.45 -0.54 5.52
CA SER A 110 -26.89 -1.39 4.45
C SER A 110 -25.98 -0.64 3.52
N ILE A 111 -26.26 0.63 3.22
CA ILE A 111 -25.44 1.48 2.35
C ILE A 111 -24.06 1.75 2.98
N GLU A 112 -24.04 2.04 4.28
CA GLU A 112 -22.79 2.28 5.01
C GLU A 112 -21.95 1.01 5.09
N ASN A 113 -22.58 -0.13 5.36
CA ASN A 113 -21.90 -1.43 5.38
C ASN A 113 -21.37 -1.82 4.00
N ALA A 114 -22.11 -1.58 2.92
CA ALA A 114 -21.66 -1.77 1.54
C ALA A 114 -20.43 -0.90 1.25
N SER A 115 -20.46 0.39 1.58
CA SER A 115 -19.33 1.30 1.39
C SER A 115 -18.08 0.88 2.19
N LYS A 116 -18.28 0.39 3.43
CA LYS A 116 -17.20 -0.13 4.27
C LYS A 116 -16.55 -1.38 3.66
N ASN A 117 -17.35 -2.30 3.13
CA ASN A 117 -16.86 -3.53 2.53
C ASN A 117 -16.14 -3.25 1.20
N GLN A 118 -16.71 -2.41 0.33
CA GLN A 118 -16.11 -2.02 -0.94
C GLN A 118 -14.79 -1.28 -0.73
N SER A 119 -14.73 -0.31 0.18
CA SER A 119 -13.48 0.38 0.51
C SER A 119 -12.41 -0.57 1.07
N THR A 120 -12.81 -1.55 1.89
CA THR A 120 -11.87 -2.58 2.39
C THR A 120 -11.36 -3.46 1.25
N ALA A 121 -12.21 -3.83 0.31
CA ALA A 121 -11.82 -4.67 -0.83
C ALA A 121 -10.83 -3.93 -1.75
N ILE A 122 -11.09 -2.66 -2.06
CA ILE A 122 -10.18 -1.81 -2.86
C ILE A 122 -8.83 -1.63 -2.15
N ALA A 123 -8.83 -1.20 -0.88
CA ALA A 123 -7.61 -1.00 -0.11
C ALA A 123 -6.75 -2.27 -0.04
N ARG A 124 -7.39 -3.40 0.22
CA ARG A 124 -6.71 -4.70 0.23
C ARG A 124 -6.12 -5.09 -1.12
N LYS A 125 -6.77 -4.73 -2.22
CA LYS A 125 -6.26 -4.99 -3.56
C LYS A 125 -5.08 -4.09 -3.89
N MET A 126 -5.15 -2.80 -3.53
CA MET A 126 -4.04 -1.86 -3.68
C MET A 126 -2.80 -2.33 -2.92
N ASP A 127 -2.94 -2.74 -1.65
CA ASP A 127 -1.84 -3.27 -0.86
C ASP A 127 -1.24 -4.55 -1.47
N ALA A 128 -2.08 -5.46 -1.96
CA ALA A 128 -1.61 -6.68 -2.61
C ALA A 128 -0.83 -6.40 -3.90
N ASP A 129 -1.26 -5.42 -4.68
CA ASP A 129 -0.57 -5.00 -5.90
C ASP A 129 0.76 -4.30 -5.57
N CYS A 130 0.82 -3.46 -4.51
CA CYS A 130 2.07 -2.88 -3.99
C CYS A 130 3.06 -3.96 -3.58
N ILE A 131 2.63 -4.96 -2.83
CA ILE A 131 3.46 -6.10 -2.41
C ILE A 131 3.95 -6.88 -3.64
N THR A 132 3.08 -7.13 -4.62
CA THR A 132 3.43 -7.86 -5.84
C THR A 132 4.51 -7.14 -6.65
N GLU A 133 4.42 -5.81 -6.75
CA GLU A 133 5.46 -5.02 -7.42
C GLU A 133 6.75 -4.97 -6.59
N ALA A 134 6.67 -4.82 -5.27
CA ALA A 134 7.82 -4.83 -4.38
C ALA A 134 8.61 -6.16 -4.42
N LEU A 135 7.93 -7.29 -4.57
CA LEU A 135 8.57 -8.62 -4.69
C LEU A 135 9.46 -8.77 -5.93
N LYS A 136 9.31 -7.90 -6.94
CA LYS A 136 10.16 -7.88 -8.13
C LYS A 136 11.53 -7.24 -7.87
N ALA A 137 11.74 -6.60 -6.71
CA ALA A 137 13.01 -5.96 -6.37
C ALA A 137 14.19 -6.93 -6.43
N PRO A 138 15.39 -6.45 -6.87
CA PRO A 138 16.54 -7.30 -7.08
C PRO A 138 17.19 -7.79 -5.78
N PHE A 139 17.16 -6.98 -4.72
CA PHE A 139 17.79 -7.34 -3.44
C PHE A 139 16.96 -8.37 -2.68
N LYS A 140 17.53 -9.53 -2.48
CA LYS A 140 16.88 -10.68 -1.84
C LYS A 140 17.75 -11.22 -0.72
N ALA A 141 17.22 -11.16 0.50
CA ALA A 141 17.79 -11.84 1.66
C ALA A 141 17.08 -13.19 1.86
N THR A 142 17.78 -14.15 2.45
CA THR A 142 17.21 -15.48 2.70
C THR A 142 17.28 -15.80 4.19
N VAL A 143 16.18 -16.33 4.74
CA VAL A 143 16.11 -16.86 6.10
C VAL A 143 16.16 -18.39 6.07
N ALA A 144 16.70 -18.96 7.13
CA ALA A 144 16.89 -20.43 7.23
C ALA A 144 15.54 -21.17 7.29
N THR A 145 14.58 -20.62 8.02
CA THR A 145 13.27 -21.26 8.24
C THR A 145 12.14 -20.34 7.76
N SER A 146 11.19 -20.90 7.01
CA SER A 146 10.03 -20.17 6.54
C SER A 146 9.19 -19.62 7.69
N GLY A 147 8.90 -18.32 7.70
CA GLY A 147 8.10 -17.67 8.72
C GLY A 147 8.82 -17.42 10.05
N VAL A 148 10.12 -17.68 10.10
CA VAL A 148 10.98 -17.40 11.28
C VAL A 148 12.17 -16.58 10.81
N ILE A 149 12.51 -15.54 11.56
CA ILE A 149 13.69 -14.72 11.31
C ILE A 149 14.45 -14.51 12.62
N THR A 150 15.77 -14.59 12.55
CA THR A 150 16.65 -14.25 13.66
C THR A 150 17.07 -12.78 13.58
N GLN A 151 17.56 -12.25 14.69
CA GLN A 151 18.05 -10.88 14.74
C GLN A 151 19.22 -10.67 13.76
N ASP A 152 20.13 -11.64 13.68
CA ASP A 152 21.30 -11.58 12.79
C ASP A 152 20.89 -11.60 11.32
N GLU A 153 19.95 -12.47 10.92
CA GLU A 153 19.41 -12.51 9.55
C GLU A 153 18.73 -11.18 9.16
N LEU A 154 18.07 -10.51 10.12
CA LEU A 154 17.47 -9.21 9.87
C LEU A 154 18.52 -8.10 9.72
N LEU A 155 19.59 -8.15 10.52
CA LEU A 155 20.73 -7.23 10.39
C LEU A 155 21.46 -7.43 9.05
N ASP A 156 21.65 -8.67 8.63
CA ASP A 156 22.23 -8.99 7.31
C ASP A 156 21.34 -8.46 6.18
N ALA A 157 20.02 -8.61 6.29
CA ALA A 157 19.09 -8.06 5.32
C ALA A 157 19.15 -6.52 5.24
N LEU A 158 19.27 -5.85 6.39
CA LEU A 158 19.49 -4.41 6.45
C LEU A 158 20.86 -4.00 5.89
N GLY A 159 21.87 -4.84 6.03
CA GLY A 159 23.21 -4.62 5.46
C GLY A 159 23.21 -4.51 3.94
N LEU A 160 22.22 -5.09 3.24
CA LEU A 160 22.10 -4.96 1.78
C LEU A 160 21.82 -3.53 1.30
N PHE A 161 21.38 -2.64 2.17
CA PHE A 161 21.23 -1.22 1.85
C PHE A 161 22.54 -0.42 1.91
N GLY A 162 23.65 -1.05 2.32
CA GLY A 162 24.94 -0.41 2.53
C GLY A 162 25.12 0.16 3.94
N ASP A 163 26.31 0.68 4.20
CA ASP A 163 26.69 1.20 5.53
C ASP A 163 26.19 2.63 5.76
N ASP A 164 25.96 3.39 4.69
CA ASP A 164 25.52 4.80 4.74
C ASP A 164 24.00 4.97 4.93
N ARG A 165 23.31 3.92 5.40
CA ARG A 165 21.86 3.97 5.64
C ARG A 165 21.52 4.84 6.85
N ASN A 166 20.56 5.72 6.70
CA ASN A 166 20.00 6.51 7.77
C ASN A 166 18.60 6.00 8.17
N VAL A 167 18.23 6.20 9.45
CA VAL A 167 16.87 5.86 9.92
C VAL A 167 15.81 6.73 9.21
N GLU A 168 16.18 7.94 8.81
CA GLU A 168 15.32 8.87 8.06
C GLU A 168 14.91 8.33 6.69
N ASP A 169 15.74 7.47 6.07
CA ASP A 169 15.42 6.80 4.81
C ASP A 169 14.19 5.87 4.93
N PHE A 170 13.80 5.53 6.14
CA PHE A 170 12.64 4.68 6.43
C PHE A 170 11.47 5.46 7.04
N ALA A 171 11.57 6.80 7.11
CA ALA A 171 10.51 7.67 7.62
C ALA A 171 9.28 7.59 6.70
N GLY A 172 8.16 7.07 7.21
CA GLY A 172 6.95 6.85 6.41
C GLY A 172 6.88 5.54 5.63
N ALA A 173 7.95 4.76 5.65
CA ALA A 173 8.02 3.39 5.12
C ALA A 173 8.40 2.43 6.26
N GLY A 174 9.04 1.32 6.01
CA GLY A 174 9.48 0.40 7.06
C GLY A 174 9.50 -1.06 6.66
N ILE A 175 9.35 -1.92 7.64
CA ILE A 175 9.32 -3.37 7.47
C ILE A 175 7.87 -3.83 7.40
N VAL A 176 7.49 -4.50 6.32
CA VAL A 176 6.18 -5.14 6.17
C VAL A 176 6.38 -6.65 6.19
N ALA A 177 5.90 -7.31 7.22
CA ALA A 177 6.11 -8.73 7.45
C ALA A 177 4.79 -9.51 7.46
N HIS A 178 4.83 -10.75 6.99
CA HIS A 178 3.72 -11.67 7.22
C HIS A 178 3.56 -11.97 8.72
N SER A 179 2.33 -12.20 9.18
CA SER A 179 2.00 -12.49 10.58
C SER A 179 2.80 -13.65 11.19
N ALA A 180 3.26 -14.61 10.37
CA ALA A 180 4.12 -15.70 10.80
C ALA A 180 5.43 -15.24 11.46
N PHE A 181 5.99 -14.09 11.05
CA PHE A 181 7.22 -13.53 11.62
C PHE A 181 7.01 -12.80 12.95
N ALA A 182 5.76 -12.50 13.33
CA ALA A 182 5.46 -11.71 14.54
C ALA A 182 6.09 -12.30 15.79
N LYS A 183 6.05 -13.63 15.95
CA LYS A 183 6.65 -14.31 17.09
C LYS A 183 8.16 -14.08 17.17
N SER A 184 8.84 -14.06 16.04
CA SER A 184 10.29 -13.83 15.99
C SER A 184 10.64 -12.41 16.42
N PHE A 185 9.90 -11.41 15.96
CA PHE A 185 10.12 -10.02 16.39
C PHE A 185 9.98 -9.83 17.89
N TYR A 186 8.96 -10.44 18.51
CA TYR A 186 8.77 -10.32 19.96
C TYR A 186 9.87 -10.99 20.80
N GLY A 187 10.67 -11.86 20.20
CA GLY A 187 11.82 -12.52 20.83
C GLY A 187 13.16 -11.81 20.63
N MET A 188 13.24 -10.77 19.79
CA MET A 188 14.48 -10.05 19.54
C MET A 188 14.77 -9.00 20.62
N GLU A 189 16.02 -8.86 21.02
CA GLU A 189 16.44 -7.87 22.03
C GLU A 189 16.37 -6.43 21.51
N LEU A 190 16.71 -6.20 20.23
CA LEU A 190 16.70 -4.88 19.59
C LEU A 190 15.30 -4.44 19.16
N PHE A 191 14.28 -5.26 19.37
CA PHE A 191 12.92 -4.91 19.00
C PHE A 191 12.20 -4.18 20.12
N VAL A 192 11.80 -2.93 19.85
CA VAL A 192 11.01 -2.10 20.77
C VAL A 192 9.52 -2.32 20.47
N LYS A 193 8.83 -2.97 21.40
CA LYS A 193 7.38 -3.24 21.26
C LYS A 193 6.59 -1.95 21.37
N SER A 194 5.57 -1.77 20.53
CA SER A 194 4.68 -0.60 20.59
C SER A 194 3.96 -0.46 21.92
N THR A 195 3.74 -1.58 22.64
CA THR A 195 3.14 -1.60 23.97
C THR A 195 4.07 -1.13 25.08
N THR A 196 5.38 -1.11 24.85
CA THR A 196 6.39 -0.74 25.87
C THR A 196 6.75 0.74 25.81
N THR A 197 6.39 1.43 24.73
CA THR A 197 6.75 2.83 24.56
C THR A 197 5.80 3.72 25.33
N THR A 198 6.32 4.39 26.36
CA THR A 198 5.60 5.38 27.19
C THR A 198 5.49 6.75 26.53
N SER A 199 5.92 6.91 25.28
CA SER A 199 5.76 8.17 24.56
C SER A 199 4.28 8.44 24.25
N VAL A 200 3.88 9.70 24.24
CA VAL A 200 2.52 10.17 24.01
C VAL A 200 1.87 9.61 22.71
N ALA A 201 2.70 9.21 21.75
CA ALA A 201 2.28 8.54 20.52
C ALA A 201 2.09 7.01 20.68
N GLY A 202 2.63 6.41 21.73
CA GLY A 202 2.71 4.95 21.89
C GLY A 202 1.95 4.40 23.08
N ASN A 203 0.79 4.89 23.40
CA ASN A 203 -0.06 4.50 24.56
C ASN A 203 -0.42 2.99 24.63
N GLY A 204 0.49 2.10 24.22
CA GLY A 204 0.28 0.66 24.20
C GLY A 204 -0.73 0.20 23.14
N ILE A 205 -1.24 1.11 22.33
CA ILE A 205 -2.22 0.83 21.28
C ILE A 205 -1.48 0.58 19.98
N VAL A 206 -1.60 -0.63 19.43
CA VAL A 206 -1.14 -0.96 18.08
C VAL A 206 -1.98 -0.14 17.09
N ARG A 207 -1.35 0.81 16.41
CA ARG A 207 -2.00 1.62 15.39
C ARG A 207 -1.57 1.14 14.02
N ASN A 208 -2.52 1.02 13.10
CA ASN A 208 -2.25 0.66 11.70
C ASN A 208 -1.36 -0.59 11.55
N ASP A 209 -1.65 -1.64 12.33
CA ASP A 209 -0.91 -2.91 12.34
C ASP A 209 0.60 -2.79 12.63
N CYS A 210 1.07 -1.66 13.16
CA CYS A 210 2.43 -1.47 13.62
C CYS A 210 2.62 -2.16 14.98
N ILE A 211 3.43 -3.22 14.99
CA ILE A 211 3.71 -4.01 16.21
C ILE A 211 4.84 -3.44 17.06
N GLY A 212 5.68 -2.62 16.47
CA GLY A 212 6.82 -2.00 17.15
C GLY A 212 7.83 -1.46 16.15
N SER A 213 9.05 -1.20 16.63
CA SER A 213 10.15 -0.76 15.81
C SER A 213 11.41 -1.59 16.04
N PHE A 214 12.16 -1.82 14.97
CA PHE A 214 13.48 -2.45 15.01
C PHE A 214 14.52 -1.41 14.55
N LEU A 215 15.45 -1.06 15.40
CA LEU A 215 16.45 -0.01 15.16
C LEU A 215 15.84 1.31 14.66
N GLY A 216 14.67 1.70 15.17
CA GLY A 216 13.96 2.92 14.74
C GLY A 216 13.11 2.74 13.48
N ILE A 217 13.15 1.60 12.82
CA ILE A 217 12.34 1.28 11.64
C ILE A 217 11.04 0.62 12.10
N ASN A 218 9.90 1.15 11.70
CA ASN A 218 8.59 0.61 12.06
C ASN A 218 8.34 -0.76 11.41
N VAL A 219 7.69 -1.67 12.15
CA VAL A 219 7.34 -3.01 11.68
C VAL A 219 5.83 -3.14 11.63
N TYR A 220 5.33 -3.44 10.44
CA TYR A 220 3.92 -3.63 10.13
C TYR A 220 3.62 -5.08 9.78
N LEU A 221 2.45 -5.56 10.14
CA LEU A 221 2.00 -6.91 9.78
C LEU A 221 1.00 -6.84 8.62
N SER A 222 1.17 -7.74 7.65
CA SER A 222 0.22 -7.93 6.57
C SER A 222 0.16 -9.39 6.14
N ASP A 223 -1.02 -9.99 6.18
CA ASP A 223 -1.25 -11.38 5.73
C ASP A 223 -1.03 -11.57 4.22
N ARG A 224 -0.88 -10.46 3.48
CA ARG A 224 -0.67 -10.47 2.03
C ARG A 224 0.78 -10.57 1.62
N CYS A 225 1.72 -10.47 2.57
CA CYS A 225 3.13 -10.66 2.32
C CYS A 225 3.46 -12.13 2.12
N VAL A 226 3.03 -12.68 0.98
CA VAL A 226 3.26 -14.07 0.58
C VAL A 226 3.81 -14.14 -0.85
N GLU A 227 4.79 -15.01 -1.07
CA GLU A 227 5.30 -15.38 -2.39
C GLU A 227 5.16 -16.89 -2.55
N SER A 228 4.43 -17.36 -3.58
CA SER A 228 4.18 -18.80 -3.79
C SER A 228 3.71 -19.54 -2.53
N SER A 229 2.74 -18.96 -1.82
CA SER A 229 2.17 -19.47 -0.56
C SER A 229 3.14 -19.58 0.61
N LYS A 230 4.32 -18.96 0.53
CA LYS A 230 5.28 -18.86 1.63
C LYS A 230 5.29 -17.44 2.20
N PRO A 231 5.39 -17.28 3.53
CA PRO A 231 5.50 -15.97 4.14
C PRO A 231 6.80 -15.28 3.72
N VAL A 232 6.69 -14.01 3.37
CA VAL A 232 7.82 -13.15 3.04
C VAL A 232 7.77 -11.88 3.88
N MET A 233 8.88 -11.17 3.94
CA MET A 233 8.97 -9.86 4.56
C MET A 233 9.63 -8.90 3.56
N LEU A 234 9.14 -7.68 3.55
CA LEU A 234 9.64 -6.58 2.72
C LEU A 234 10.23 -5.50 3.62
N ILE A 235 11.41 -5.03 3.29
CA ILE A 235 12.00 -3.84 3.92
C ILE A 235 12.00 -2.77 2.83
N ILE A 236 11.30 -1.69 3.07
CA ILE A 236 11.01 -0.66 2.08
C ILE A 236 11.56 0.67 2.59
N LYS A 237 12.40 1.35 1.78
CA LYS A 237 12.80 2.74 2.01
C LYS A 237 11.72 3.70 1.54
N THR A 238 11.71 4.88 2.10
CA THR A 238 10.89 6.00 1.63
C THR A 238 11.12 6.24 0.14
N ASP A 239 10.05 6.55 -0.58
CA ASP A 239 10.08 6.83 -2.03
C ASP A 239 10.52 5.66 -2.94
N ALA A 240 10.69 4.45 -2.42
CA ALA A 240 11.07 3.28 -3.22
C ALA A 240 9.91 2.73 -4.07
N LEU A 241 8.68 2.84 -3.56
CA LEU A 241 7.45 2.51 -4.29
C LEU A 241 6.75 3.76 -4.79
N GLY A 242 6.13 3.69 -5.96
CA GLY A 242 5.31 4.75 -6.54
C GLY A 242 3.90 4.28 -6.83
N ILE A 243 2.94 5.16 -6.57
CA ILE A 243 1.55 5.01 -6.96
C ILE A 243 1.11 6.22 -7.76
N ILE A 244 0.34 5.99 -8.81
CA ILE A 244 -0.19 7.04 -9.69
C ILE A 244 -1.68 6.76 -9.83
N PRO A 245 -2.55 7.56 -9.20
CA PRO A 245 -3.98 7.45 -9.40
C PRO A 245 -4.35 7.87 -10.84
N LYS A 246 -5.16 7.07 -11.50
CA LYS A 246 -5.71 7.38 -12.82
C LYS A 246 -7.13 7.90 -12.71
N GLU A 247 -7.88 7.34 -11.79
CA GLU A 247 -9.26 7.68 -11.51
C GLU A 247 -9.46 7.67 -10.00
N THR A 248 -10.28 8.55 -9.49
CA THR A 248 -10.77 8.43 -8.12
C THR A 248 -11.81 7.33 -8.06
N PRO A 249 -12.03 6.68 -6.89
CA PRO A 249 -13.06 5.68 -6.76
C PRO A 249 -14.38 6.18 -7.34
N PHE A 250 -14.84 5.50 -8.37
CA PHE A 250 -16.06 5.85 -9.11
C PHE A 250 -17.16 4.85 -8.76
N SER A 251 -18.34 5.33 -8.45
CA SER A 251 -19.49 4.49 -8.12
C SER A 251 -20.66 4.75 -9.07
N GLU A 252 -21.32 3.68 -9.46
CA GLU A 252 -22.56 3.71 -10.24
C GLU A 252 -23.64 2.91 -9.51
N VAL A 253 -24.87 3.35 -9.66
CA VAL A 253 -26.05 2.68 -9.12
C VAL A 253 -26.95 2.26 -10.26
N ALA A 254 -27.14 0.96 -10.42
CA ALA A 254 -28.11 0.40 -11.35
C ALA A 254 -29.42 0.05 -10.62
N ARG A 255 -30.54 0.54 -11.16
CA ARG A 255 -31.88 0.24 -10.63
C ARG A 255 -32.53 -0.88 -11.40
N ASP A 256 -32.91 -1.97 -10.72
CA ASP A 256 -33.82 -2.98 -11.27
C ASP A 256 -35.22 -2.78 -10.66
N ALA A 257 -36.09 -2.15 -11.44
CA ALA A 257 -37.45 -1.85 -11.01
C ALA A 257 -38.31 -3.12 -10.85
N SER A 258 -38.00 -4.19 -11.58
CA SER A 258 -38.74 -5.44 -11.54
C SER A 258 -38.57 -6.16 -10.21
N LYS A 259 -37.39 -6.05 -9.63
CA LYS A 259 -37.03 -6.67 -8.35
C LYS A 259 -37.02 -5.67 -7.19
N ARG A 260 -37.27 -4.38 -7.46
CA ARG A 260 -37.22 -3.30 -6.47
C ARG A 260 -35.89 -3.28 -5.70
N LEU A 261 -34.77 -3.36 -6.42
CA LEU A 261 -33.43 -3.34 -5.87
C LEU A 261 -32.54 -2.28 -6.55
N ASN A 262 -31.54 -1.83 -5.83
CA ASN A 262 -30.44 -1.00 -6.34
C ASN A 262 -29.15 -1.78 -6.22
N THR A 263 -28.40 -1.94 -7.33
CA THR A 263 -27.06 -2.53 -7.33
C THR A 263 -26.03 -1.43 -7.34
N ILE A 264 -25.12 -1.44 -6.37
CA ILE A 264 -24.04 -0.46 -6.26
C ILE A 264 -22.74 -1.07 -6.79
N TYR A 265 -22.20 -0.48 -7.84
CA TYR A 265 -20.89 -0.80 -8.41
C TYR A 265 -19.88 0.23 -7.95
N CYS A 266 -18.66 -0.20 -7.67
CA CYS A 266 -17.56 0.70 -7.36
C CYS A 266 -16.29 0.21 -8.07
N SER A 267 -15.60 1.13 -8.76
CA SER A 267 -14.35 0.87 -9.47
C SER A 267 -13.30 1.90 -9.12
N ASP A 268 -12.04 1.56 -9.32
CA ASP A 268 -10.89 2.44 -9.15
C ASP A 268 -9.83 2.10 -10.20
N ALA A 269 -8.98 3.05 -10.57
CA ALA A 269 -7.92 2.83 -11.53
C ALA A 269 -6.63 3.54 -11.10
N TYR A 270 -5.55 2.78 -11.04
CA TYR A 270 -4.24 3.26 -10.62
C TYR A 270 -3.10 2.51 -11.32
N ALA A 271 -1.91 3.07 -11.26
CA ALA A 271 -0.67 2.37 -11.62
C ALA A 271 0.25 2.31 -10.41
N ILE A 272 0.89 1.17 -10.21
CA ILE A 272 1.87 0.95 -9.14
C ILE A 272 3.16 0.43 -9.76
N GLY A 273 4.29 0.85 -9.21
CA GLY A 273 5.58 0.33 -9.62
C GLY A 273 6.71 0.71 -8.66
N VAL A 274 7.86 0.09 -8.86
CA VAL A 274 9.08 0.38 -8.10
C VAL A 274 9.81 1.54 -8.76
N ILE A 275 10.03 2.63 -8.01
CA ILE A 275 10.81 3.79 -8.45
C ILE A 275 12.29 3.49 -8.27
N ASP A 276 12.67 3.12 -7.06
CA ASP A 276 14.04 2.77 -6.71
C ASP A 276 14.16 1.29 -6.34
N GLU A 277 14.86 0.55 -7.19
CA GLU A 277 15.10 -0.88 -6.98
C GLU A 277 16.05 -1.15 -5.82
N SER A 278 16.93 -0.21 -5.50
CA SER A 278 17.87 -0.31 -4.37
C SER A 278 17.20 -0.04 -3.02
N GLY A 279 16.03 0.54 -3.04
CA GLY A 279 15.26 0.90 -1.85
C GLY A 279 14.40 -0.23 -1.27
N ILE A 280 14.40 -1.42 -1.86
CA ILE A 280 13.56 -2.54 -1.41
C ILE A 280 14.37 -3.81 -1.26
N VAL A 281 14.28 -4.44 -0.08
CA VAL A 281 14.85 -5.76 0.19
C VAL A 281 13.72 -6.75 0.47
N VAL A 282 13.75 -7.87 -0.25
CA VAL A 282 12.80 -8.98 -0.09
C VAL A 282 13.45 -10.08 0.75
N VAL A 283 12.89 -10.36 1.91
CA VAL A 283 13.37 -11.45 2.79
C VAL A 283 12.45 -12.66 2.62
N ARG A 284 13.02 -13.79 2.20
CA ARG A 284 12.27 -15.01 1.92
C ARG A 284 12.98 -16.25 2.45
N ALA A 285 12.25 -17.33 2.65
CA ALA A 285 12.85 -18.59 3.03
C ALA A 285 13.78 -19.11 1.93
N LYS A 286 14.93 -19.66 2.33
CA LYS A 286 15.85 -20.33 1.42
C LYS A 286 15.09 -21.40 0.62
N ALA A 287 15.29 -21.42 -0.68
CA ALA A 287 14.72 -22.48 -1.50
C ALA A 287 15.30 -23.81 -1.02
N THR A 288 14.44 -24.73 -0.59
CA THR A 288 14.86 -26.10 -0.32
C THR A 288 15.22 -26.69 -1.67
N SER A 289 16.52 -26.88 -1.94
CA SER A 289 16.97 -27.67 -3.07
C SER A 289 16.40 -29.08 -2.83
N GLY A 290 15.39 -29.46 -3.63
CA GLY A 290 14.91 -30.83 -3.61
C GLY A 290 16.10 -31.74 -3.92
N SER A 291 16.55 -32.51 -2.94
CA SER A 291 17.44 -33.62 -3.19
C SER A 291 16.63 -34.62 -4.02
N GLY A 292 16.85 -34.60 -5.33
CA GLY A 292 16.45 -35.71 -6.16
C GLY A 292 17.20 -36.94 -5.67
N SER A 293 16.51 -37.76 -4.90
CA SER A 293 16.99 -39.15 -4.69
C SER A 293 16.72 -39.90 -5.97
N HIS A 294 17.80 -40.35 -6.56
CA HIS A 294 17.80 -41.41 -7.55
C HIS A 294 17.23 -42.71 -6.95
#